data_3f248a3292ec03a657d4f00af254a6b0
#
_entry.id   3f248a3292ec03a657d4f00af254a6b0
#
_cell.length_a   1.000
_cell.length_b   1.000
_cell.length_c   1.000
_cell.angle_alpha   90.00
_cell.angle_beta   90.00
_cell.angle_gamma   90.00
#
_symmetry.space_group_name_H-M   'P 1'
#
loop_
_entity.id
_entity.type
_entity.pdbx_description
1 polymer ?
#
loop_
_entity_poly.entity_id
_entity_poly.type
_entity_poly.pdbx_seq_one_letter_code
_entity_poly.pdbx_strand_id
1 'polypeptide(L)'
;YEMKNDGAVIQVPKDKITRLRMKLAEGGLPKGGGIGYEIFDKSDALGSTSFVQNINHLRALEGELARTIKAIDRIQAARVHLVLPERPLFSRETPEPSASIVLRVRGALEPQQVRAIRHIVASAVNGMKAQRVCIVDETGQLLANGAAGDGAADGGSGDERRASFEKRMRDQVDHHAIGRNQRA
;
A
#
# COMPACT_ATOMS: atom_id res chain seq x y z
N TYR A 1 13.91 -31.82 24.45
CA TYR A 1 13.64 -31.51 23.02
C TYR A 1 14.91 -31.61 22.23
N GLU A 2 14.84 -32.09 21.00
CA GLU A 2 15.95 -32.09 20.06
C GLU A 2 15.65 -31.13 18.91
N MET A 3 16.65 -30.34 18.55
CA MET A 3 16.56 -29.47 17.38
C MET A 3 17.29 -30.13 16.19
N LYS A 4 16.63 -30.19 15.04
CA LYS A 4 17.18 -30.66 13.76
C LYS A 4 17.07 -29.57 12.71
N ASN A 5 17.92 -29.65 11.68
CA ASN A 5 17.95 -28.72 10.55
C ASN A 5 18.08 -27.25 11.01
N ASP A 6 19.13 -26.94 11.78
CA ASP A 6 19.45 -25.58 12.28
C ASP A 6 18.27 -24.89 12.99
N GLY A 7 17.48 -25.66 13.73
CA GLY A 7 16.33 -25.11 14.48
C GLY A 7 15.01 -25.09 13.72
N ALA A 8 14.98 -25.51 12.46
CA ALA A 8 13.74 -25.58 11.66
C ALA A 8 12.77 -26.66 12.14
N VAL A 9 13.27 -27.70 12.81
CA VAL A 9 12.47 -28.80 13.32
C VAL A 9 12.80 -29.04 14.80
N ILE A 10 11.78 -29.00 15.64
CA ILE A 10 11.90 -29.30 17.08
C ILE A 10 11.14 -30.60 17.35
N GLN A 11 11.87 -31.63 17.78
CA GLN A 11 11.29 -32.90 18.19
C GLN A 11 11.00 -32.89 19.68
N VAL A 12 9.78 -33.26 20.04
CA VAL A 12 9.31 -33.37 21.43
C VAL A 12 8.58 -34.70 21.66
N PRO A 13 8.54 -35.24 22.88
CA PRO A 13 7.79 -36.44 23.23
C PRO A 13 6.31 -36.31 22.85
N LYS A 14 5.71 -37.40 22.35
CA LYS A 14 4.31 -37.40 21.85
C LYS A 14 3.30 -36.92 22.88
N ASP A 15 3.47 -37.24 24.13
CA ASP A 15 2.62 -36.84 25.25
C ASP A 15 2.60 -35.32 25.51
N LYS A 16 3.63 -34.60 25.09
CA LYS A 16 3.75 -33.14 25.31
C LYS A 16 3.38 -32.29 24.11
N ILE A 17 3.18 -32.88 22.93
CA ILE A 17 2.92 -32.13 21.68
C ILE A 17 1.69 -31.23 21.81
N THR A 18 0.57 -31.78 22.28
CA THR A 18 -0.71 -31.02 22.37
C THR A 18 -0.58 -29.85 23.32
N ARG A 19 0.03 -30.06 24.50
CA ARG A 19 0.22 -29.03 25.52
C ARG A 19 1.15 -27.91 25.01
N LEU A 20 2.23 -28.26 24.30
CA LEU A 20 3.16 -27.29 23.75
C LEU A 20 2.52 -26.48 22.61
N ARG A 21 1.71 -27.12 21.75
CA ARG A 21 0.95 -26.40 20.72
C ARG A 21 -0.05 -25.41 21.30
N MET A 22 -0.78 -25.79 22.35
CA MET A 22 -1.69 -24.86 23.04
C MET A 22 -0.92 -23.67 23.63
N LYS A 23 0.20 -23.94 24.30
CA LYS A 23 1.02 -22.88 24.88
C LYS A 23 1.63 -21.94 23.85
N LEU A 24 2.01 -22.44 22.67
CA LEU A 24 2.44 -21.63 21.54
C LEU A 24 1.29 -20.80 20.98
N ALA A 25 0.09 -21.37 20.85
CA ALA A 25 -1.10 -20.68 20.39
C ALA A 25 -1.54 -19.57 21.35
N GLU A 26 -1.46 -19.78 22.67
CA GLU A 26 -1.68 -18.76 23.69
C GLU A 26 -0.70 -17.58 23.54
N GLY A 27 0.55 -17.88 23.14
CA GLY A 27 1.59 -16.88 22.83
C GLY A 27 1.45 -16.25 21.44
N GLY A 28 0.39 -16.58 20.69
CA GLY A 28 0.18 -16.07 19.31
C GLY A 28 1.22 -16.58 18.30
N LEU A 29 1.80 -17.76 18.55
CA LEU A 29 2.80 -18.38 17.65
C LEU A 29 2.19 -19.58 16.90
N PRO A 30 2.54 -19.78 15.61
CA PRO A 30 3.39 -18.93 14.78
C PRO A 30 2.71 -17.61 14.41
N LYS A 31 3.42 -16.51 14.48
CA LYS A 31 2.94 -15.21 13.97
C LYS A 31 2.78 -15.33 12.45
N GLY A 32 1.56 -15.33 11.96
CA GLY A 32 1.28 -15.38 10.52
C GLY A 32 0.43 -16.56 10.06
N GLY A 33 -0.33 -17.19 10.97
CA GLY A 33 -1.21 -18.34 10.65
C GLY A 33 -2.46 -18.05 9.82
N GLY A 34 -2.54 -16.92 9.12
CA GLY A 34 -3.52 -16.75 8.06
C GLY A 34 -3.05 -17.51 6.82
N ILE A 35 -3.85 -18.45 6.33
CA ILE A 35 -3.60 -19.08 5.03
C ILE A 35 -3.77 -18.00 3.97
N GLY A 36 -2.66 -17.60 3.37
CA GLY A 36 -2.62 -16.65 2.27
C GLY A 36 -2.34 -17.36 0.94
N TYR A 37 -1.60 -16.71 0.10
CA TYR A 37 -1.19 -17.28 -1.19
C TYR A 37 -0.29 -18.52 -1.08
N GLU A 38 0.22 -18.86 0.11
CA GLU A 38 1.06 -20.05 0.36
C GLU A 38 0.35 -21.37 0.00
N ILE A 39 -0.98 -21.35 -0.09
CA ILE A 39 -1.77 -22.51 -0.55
C ILE A 39 -1.38 -22.92 -1.98
N PHE A 40 -0.95 -21.95 -2.79
CA PHE A 40 -0.57 -22.18 -4.19
C PHE A 40 0.90 -22.61 -4.34
N ASP A 41 1.73 -22.45 -3.30
CA ASP A 41 3.16 -22.83 -3.34
C ASP A 41 3.36 -24.35 -3.31
N LYS A 42 2.33 -25.11 -2.89
CA LYS A 42 2.35 -26.57 -2.76
C LYS A 42 1.81 -27.31 -3.98
N SER A 43 1.40 -26.60 -5.02
CA SER A 43 0.94 -27.23 -6.25
C SER A 43 2.13 -27.83 -6.99
N ASP A 44 2.15 -29.15 -7.11
CA ASP A 44 3.18 -29.88 -7.88
C ASP A 44 3.34 -29.29 -9.29
N ALA A 45 4.60 -29.15 -9.70
CA ALA A 45 5.05 -28.47 -10.91
C ALA A 45 4.55 -29.06 -12.25
N LEU A 46 3.81 -30.15 -12.22
CA LEU A 46 3.21 -30.83 -13.37
C LEU A 46 1.77 -30.34 -13.59
N GLY A 47 1.63 -29.12 -14.15
CA GLY A 47 0.34 -28.57 -14.54
C GLY A 47 -0.02 -27.25 -13.84
N SER A 48 0.98 -26.37 -13.66
CA SER A 48 0.68 -25.00 -13.23
C SER A 48 -0.27 -24.36 -14.27
N THR A 49 -1.55 -24.28 -13.92
CA THR A 49 -2.56 -23.66 -14.75
C THR A 49 -2.19 -22.19 -14.97
N SER A 50 -2.63 -21.58 -16.07
CA SER A 50 -2.46 -20.15 -16.35
C SER A 50 -2.87 -19.27 -15.14
N PHE A 51 -3.82 -19.75 -14.36
CA PHE A 51 -4.27 -19.12 -13.12
C PHE A 51 -3.14 -19.03 -12.07
N VAL A 52 -2.42 -20.11 -11.80
CA VAL A 52 -1.30 -20.11 -10.82
C VAL A 52 -0.16 -19.23 -11.31
N GLN A 53 0.13 -19.23 -12.60
CA GLN A 53 1.13 -18.32 -13.19
C GLN A 53 0.74 -16.85 -13.01
N ASN A 54 -0.53 -16.51 -13.23
CA ASN A 54 -1.03 -15.15 -13.03
C ASN A 54 -0.93 -14.73 -11.56
N ILE A 55 -1.28 -15.59 -10.61
CA ILE A 55 -1.14 -15.31 -9.17
C ILE A 55 0.34 -15.10 -8.82
N ASN A 56 1.24 -15.95 -9.30
CA ASN A 56 2.68 -15.82 -9.01
C ASN A 56 3.26 -14.53 -9.61
N HIS A 57 2.83 -14.16 -10.82
CA HIS A 57 3.21 -12.89 -11.43
C HIS A 57 2.71 -11.69 -10.60
N LEU A 58 1.46 -11.72 -10.16
CA LEU A 58 0.88 -10.68 -9.31
C LEU A 58 1.66 -10.53 -7.99
N ARG A 59 1.95 -11.65 -7.30
CA ARG A 59 2.75 -11.67 -6.07
C ARG A 59 4.15 -11.10 -6.27
N ALA A 60 4.80 -11.47 -7.37
CA ALA A 60 6.12 -10.95 -7.70
C ALA A 60 6.08 -9.43 -7.89
N LEU A 61 5.09 -8.92 -8.61
CA LEU A 61 4.89 -7.50 -8.84
C LEU A 61 4.60 -6.74 -7.55
N GLU A 62 3.68 -7.24 -6.71
CA GLU A 62 3.39 -6.68 -5.38
C GLU A 62 4.64 -6.63 -4.49
N GLY A 63 5.44 -7.70 -4.50
CA GLY A 63 6.69 -7.80 -3.75
C GLY A 63 7.76 -6.80 -4.20
N GLU A 64 7.93 -6.62 -5.51
CA GLU A 64 8.89 -5.65 -6.07
C GLU A 64 8.45 -4.21 -5.79
N LEU A 65 7.15 -3.92 -5.92
CA LEU A 65 6.61 -2.61 -5.56
C LEU A 65 6.79 -2.31 -4.07
N ALA A 66 6.52 -3.28 -3.20
CA ALA A 66 6.73 -3.13 -1.76
C ALA A 66 8.21 -2.86 -1.43
N ARG A 67 9.15 -3.51 -2.11
CA ARG A 67 10.59 -3.25 -1.98
C ARG A 67 10.96 -1.84 -2.42
N THR A 68 10.47 -1.41 -3.58
CA THR A 68 10.71 -0.08 -4.12
C THR A 68 10.19 1.01 -3.18
N ILE A 69 8.97 0.84 -2.67
CA ILE A 69 8.37 1.79 -1.73
C ILE A 69 9.16 1.82 -0.41
N LYS A 70 9.61 0.67 0.09
CA LYS A 70 10.43 0.58 1.31
C LYS A 70 11.78 1.29 1.19
N ALA A 71 12.30 1.50 -0.02
CA ALA A 71 13.53 2.24 -0.23
C ALA A 71 13.37 3.77 -0.07
N ILE A 72 12.13 4.26 0.01
CA ILE A 72 11.84 5.68 0.27
C ILE A 72 12.09 5.98 1.75
N ASP A 73 12.73 7.13 2.02
CA ASP A 73 13.03 7.56 3.39
C ASP A 73 11.77 7.59 4.27
N ARG A 74 11.96 7.25 5.57
CA ARG A 74 10.92 7.13 6.61
C ARG A 74 9.98 5.94 6.47
N ILE A 75 10.03 5.14 5.39
CA ILE A 75 9.20 3.94 5.24
C ILE A 75 9.95 2.73 5.79
N GLN A 76 9.43 2.14 6.87
CA GLN A 76 10.00 0.95 7.50
C GLN A 76 9.53 -0.35 6.85
N ALA A 77 8.23 -0.38 6.49
CA ALA A 77 7.64 -1.51 5.81
C ALA A 77 6.53 -1.02 4.87
N ALA A 78 6.35 -1.74 3.78
CA ALA A 78 5.27 -1.54 2.83
C ALA A 78 4.64 -2.88 2.46
N ARG A 79 3.33 -2.89 2.32
CA ARG A 79 2.57 -4.01 1.76
C ARG A 79 1.68 -3.46 0.67
N VAL A 80 1.78 -4.04 -0.51
CA VAL A 80 1.01 -3.64 -1.69
C VAL A 80 0.06 -4.76 -2.05
N HIS A 81 -1.18 -4.41 -2.35
CA HIS A 81 -2.19 -5.29 -2.90
C HIS A 81 -2.70 -4.70 -4.21
N LEU A 82 -2.62 -5.47 -5.27
CA LEU A 82 -3.05 -5.06 -6.60
C LEU A 82 -4.34 -5.79 -6.98
N VAL A 83 -5.27 -5.07 -7.55
CA VAL A 83 -6.46 -5.62 -8.19
C VAL A 83 -6.35 -5.37 -9.68
N LEU A 84 -6.04 -6.44 -10.43
CA LEU A 84 -5.95 -6.43 -11.89
C LEU A 84 -7.20 -7.13 -12.44
N PRO A 85 -8.22 -6.38 -12.87
CA PRO A 85 -9.42 -6.99 -13.40
C PRO A 85 -9.14 -7.65 -14.74
N GLU A 86 -9.73 -8.82 -14.96
CA GLU A 86 -9.73 -9.47 -16.26
C GLU A 86 -10.56 -8.66 -17.26
N ARG A 87 -10.13 -8.60 -18.50
CA ARG A 87 -10.88 -7.93 -19.57
C ARG A 87 -12.05 -8.80 -19.98
N PRO A 88 -13.29 -8.40 -19.73
CA PRO A 88 -14.44 -9.14 -20.21
C PRO A 88 -14.51 -9.05 -21.73
N LEU A 89 -14.71 -10.20 -22.40
CA LEU A 89 -14.69 -10.31 -23.87
C LEU A 89 -15.81 -9.52 -24.56
N PHE A 90 -16.88 -9.16 -23.83
CA PHE A 90 -18.08 -8.56 -24.40
C PHE A 90 -18.53 -7.25 -23.71
N SER A 91 -17.72 -6.68 -22.83
CA SER A 91 -18.05 -5.42 -22.15
C SER A 91 -17.42 -4.22 -22.87
N ARG A 92 -18.21 -3.16 -23.03
CA ARG A 92 -17.71 -1.84 -23.48
C ARG A 92 -16.93 -1.11 -22.38
N GLU A 93 -17.17 -1.46 -21.14
CA GLU A 93 -16.46 -0.89 -19.99
C GLU A 93 -15.28 -1.79 -19.62
N THR A 94 -14.09 -1.24 -19.67
CA THR A 94 -12.88 -1.90 -19.18
C THR A 94 -12.71 -1.52 -17.72
N PRO A 95 -12.86 -2.45 -16.77
CA PRO A 95 -12.65 -2.12 -15.36
C PRO A 95 -11.19 -1.71 -15.17
N GLU A 96 -10.99 -0.60 -14.46
CA GLU A 96 -9.67 -0.04 -14.22
C GLU A 96 -8.97 -0.78 -13.07
N PRO A 97 -7.66 -1.06 -13.19
CA PRO A 97 -6.90 -1.64 -12.09
C PRO A 97 -6.84 -0.67 -10.91
N SER A 98 -6.70 -1.22 -9.71
CA SER A 98 -6.56 -0.45 -8.48
C SER A 98 -5.50 -1.06 -7.57
N ALA A 99 -4.98 -0.25 -6.63
CA ALA A 99 -4.01 -0.69 -5.66
C ALA A 99 -4.36 -0.19 -4.26
N SER A 100 -4.02 -1.00 -3.27
CA SER A 100 -4.12 -0.67 -1.85
C SER A 100 -2.77 -0.87 -1.20
N ILE A 101 -2.28 0.15 -0.50
CA ILE A 101 -0.94 0.15 0.10
C ILE A 101 -1.06 0.41 1.58
N VAL A 102 -0.50 -0.48 2.39
CA VAL A 102 -0.36 -0.28 3.83
C VAL A 102 1.11 0.02 4.13
N LEU A 103 1.36 1.15 4.78
CA LEU A 103 2.70 1.62 5.11
C LEU A 103 2.93 1.60 6.61
N ARG A 104 4.14 1.17 7.01
CA ARG A 104 4.67 1.47 8.33
C ARG A 104 5.68 2.59 8.17
N VAL A 105 5.41 3.72 8.83
CA VAL A 105 6.22 4.92 8.68
C VAL A 105 6.85 5.35 10.00
N ARG A 106 8.01 6.00 9.93
CA ARG A 106 8.63 6.65 11.08
C ARG A 106 8.30 8.15 11.04
N GLY A 107 7.32 8.56 11.82
CA GLY A 107 6.80 9.93 11.81
C GLY A 107 5.79 10.16 10.68
N ALA A 108 5.53 11.41 10.33
CA ALA A 108 4.59 11.77 9.27
C ALA A 108 5.25 11.71 7.88
N LEU A 109 4.51 11.26 6.88
CA LEU A 109 4.90 11.38 5.46
C LEU A 109 4.46 12.73 4.92
N GLU A 110 5.31 13.32 4.10
CA GLU A 110 4.97 14.54 3.39
C GLU A 110 3.98 14.26 2.24
N PRO A 111 3.04 15.17 1.95
CA PRO A 111 2.09 15.00 0.84
C PRO A 111 2.77 14.72 -0.51
N GLN A 112 3.98 15.25 -0.71
CA GLN A 112 4.77 15.00 -1.90
C GLN A 112 5.25 13.55 -1.99
N GLN A 113 5.68 12.95 -0.87
CA GLN A 113 6.08 11.54 -0.80
C GLN A 113 4.88 10.62 -1.09
N VAL A 114 3.72 10.92 -0.53
CA VAL A 114 2.47 10.19 -0.80
C VAL A 114 2.12 10.23 -2.29
N ARG A 115 2.21 11.40 -2.92
CA ARG A 115 2.00 11.53 -4.38
C ARG A 115 3.02 10.74 -5.19
N ALA A 116 4.30 10.80 -4.81
CA ALA A 116 5.36 10.04 -5.48
C ALA A 116 5.10 8.53 -5.43
N ILE A 117 4.69 7.99 -4.29
CA ILE A 117 4.34 6.56 -4.13
C ILE A 117 3.18 6.19 -5.07
N ARG A 118 2.13 7.01 -5.12
CA ARG A 118 0.99 6.79 -6.04
C ARG A 118 1.44 6.73 -7.50
N HIS A 119 2.31 7.64 -7.91
CA HIS A 119 2.84 7.66 -9.28
C HIS A 119 3.75 6.48 -9.59
N ILE A 120 4.60 6.05 -8.66
CA ILE A 120 5.44 4.86 -8.82
C ILE A 120 4.57 3.63 -9.09
N VAL A 121 3.56 3.40 -8.27
CA VAL A 121 2.67 2.25 -8.41
C VAL A 121 1.83 2.34 -9.69
N ALA A 122 1.30 3.52 -10.00
CA ALA A 122 0.51 3.71 -11.21
C ALA A 122 1.33 3.50 -12.49
N SER A 123 2.60 3.89 -12.50
CA SER A 123 3.48 3.69 -13.67
C SER A 123 3.95 2.25 -13.85
N ALA A 124 3.97 1.46 -12.77
CA ALA A 124 4.38 0.05 -12.81
C ALA A 124 3.28 -0.90 -13.31
N VAL A 125 2.02 -0.46 -13.27
CA VAL A 125 0.86 -1.30 -13.63
C VAL A 125 0.15 -0.72 -14.84
N ASN A 126 0.03 -1.52 -15.89
CA ASN A 126 -0.59 -1.08 -17.12
C ASN A 126 -2.06 -0.67 -16.93
N GLY A 127 -2.40 0.54 -17.36
CA GLY A 127 -3.77 1.09 -17.29
C GLY A 127 -4.18 1.59 -15.89
N MET A 128 -3.28 1.57 -14.90
CA MET A 128 -3.56 2.11 -13.57
C MET A 128 -3.42 3.62 -13.54
N LYS A 129 -4.40 4.27 -12.93
CA LYS A 129 -4.36 5.71 -12.64
C LYS A 129 -3.88 5.96 -11.21
N ALA A 130 -3.09 7.02 -10.97
CA ALA A 130 -2.64 7.36 -9.62
C ALA A 130 -3.80 7.61 -8.65
N GLN A 131 -4.95 8.08 -9.14
CA GLN A 131 -6.17 8.27 -8.36
C GLN A 131 -6.79 6.96 -7.87
N ARG A 132 -6.43 5.81 -8.46
CA ARG A 132 -6.92 4.46 -8.06
C ARG A 132 -6.00 3.78 -7.04
N VAL A 133 -5.01 4.50 -6.53
CA VAL A 133 -4.08 4.00 -5.51
C VAL A 133 -4.49 4.57 -4.15
N CYS A 134 -4.93 3.70 -3.25
CA CYS A 134 -5.23 4.00 -1.85
C CYS A 134 -3.99 3.77 -0.99
N ILE A 135 -3.71 4.67 -0.06
CA ILE A 135 -2.59 4.53 0.89
C ILE A 135 -3.09 4.76 2.31
N VAL A 136 -2.80 3.81 3.19
CA VAL A 136 -3.15 3.82 4.60
C VAL A 136 -1.89 3.56 5.42
N ASP A 137 -1.75 4.17 6.58
CA ASP A 137 -0.68 3.84 7.51
C ASP A 137 -1.05 2.67 8.46
N GLU A 138 -0.12 2.23 9.27
CA GLU A 138 -0.34 1.15 10.24
C GLU A 138 -1.34 1.49 11.35
N THR A 139 -1.64 2.78 11.57
CA THR A 139 -2.63 3.25 12.54
C THR A 139 -4.04 3.28 11.97
N GLY A 140 -4.17 3.02 10.66
CA GLY A 140 -5.44 3.11 9.93
C GLY A 140 -5.75 4.51 9.39
N GLN A 141 -4.81 5.44 9.48
CA GLN A 141 -4.97 6.78 8.92
C GLN A 141 -4.89 6.72 7.39
N LEU A 142 -5.88 7.29 6.71
CA LEU A 142 -5.92 7.39 5.27
C LEU A 142 -4.98 8.52 4.80
N LEU A 143 -3.89 8.15 4.12
CA LEU A 143 -2.92 9.11 3.56
C LEU A 143 -3.29 9.52 2.12
N ALA A 144 -3.92 8.62 1.38
CA ALA A 144 -4.47 8.92 0.06
C ALA A 144 -5.69 8.05 -0.22
N ASN A 145 -6.75 8.67 -0.75
CA ASN A 145 -7.97 7.97 -1.14
C ASN A 145 -7.82 7.42 -2.57
N GLY A 146 -8.18 6.15 -2.77
CA GLY A 146 -8.19 5.47 -4.07
C GLY A 146 -9.53 5.52 -4.81
N ALA A 147 -10.50 6.30 -4.34
CA ALA A 147 -11.77 6.44 -5.03
C ALA A 147 -11.64 7.34 -6.27
N ALA A 148 -12.30 6.97 -7.38
CA ALA A 148 -12.45 7.83 -8.54
C ALA A 148 -13.22 9.10 -8.13
N GLY A 149 -12.52 10.20 -7.91
CA GLY A 149 -13.13 11.44 -7.45
C GLY A 149 -12.23 12.28 -6.54
N ASP A 150 -10.93 12.21 -6.72
CA ASP A 150 -9.94 13.03 -5.98
C ASP A 150 -9.98 14.52 -6.40
N GLY A 151 -11.16 15.02 -6.74
CA GLY A 151 -11.42 16.45 -6.79
C GLY A 151 -11.56 17.11 -5.41
N ALA A 152 -11.56 16.30 -4.31
CA ALA A 152 -11.92 16.81 -2.98
C ALA A 152 -11.14 16.22 -1.79
N ALA A 153 -10.07 15.45 -2.01
CA ALA A 153 -9.28 14.89 -0.89
C ALA A 153 -7.78 15.19 -1.04
N ASP A 154 -7.44 16.41 -1.38
CA ASP A 154 -6.28 17.06 -0.82
C ASP A 154 -6.69 17.42 0.61
N GLY A 155 -6.15 16.71 1.63
CA GLY A 155 -6.57 16.76 3.03
C GLY A 155 -6.30 18.10 3.74
N GLY A 156 -6.63 19.19 3.09
CA GLY A 156 -6.87 20.47 3.72
C GLY A 156 -8.38 20.64 3.88
N SER A 157 -8.84 20.84 5.10
CA SER A 157 -10.21 21.25 5.36
C SER A 157 -10.57 22.42 4.43
N GLY A 158 -11.84 22.50 3.99
CA GLY A 158 -12.30 23.62 3.15
C GLY A 158 -11.88 24.98 3.68
N ASP A 159 -11.59 25.08 4.98
CA ASP A 159 -11.08 26.25 5.67
C ASP A 159 -9.59 26.53 5.36
N GLU A 160 -8.74 25.53 5.19
CA GLU A 160 -7.33 25.74 4.79
C GLU A 160 -7.21 26.20 3.35
N ARG A 161 -8.07 25.72 2.45
CA ARG A 161 -8.12 26.24 1.06
C ARG A 161 -8.62 27.67 1.01
N ARG A 162 -9.64 28.01 1.80
CA ARG A 162 -10.09 29.39 1.95
C ARG A 162 -9.00 30.28 2.55
N ALA A 163 -8.34 29.84 3.62
CA ALA A 163 -7.24 30.56 4.25
C ALA A 163 -6.04 30.77 3.29
N SER A 164 -5.67 29.77 2.50
CA SER A 164 -4.59 29.89 1.52
C SER A 164 -4.97 30.80 0.34
N PHE A 165 -6.24 30.76 -0.07
CA PHE A 165 -6.75 31.65 -1.13
C PHE A 165 -6.87 33.09 -0.62
N GLU A 166 -7.38 33.30 0.58
CA GLU A 166 -7.44 34.62 1.23
C GLU A 166 -6.05 35.22 1.46
N LYS A 167 -5.08 34.39 1.88
CA LYS A 167 -3.68 34.83 2.02
C LYS A 167 -3.08 35.30 0.70
N ARG A 168 -3.26 34.52 -0.39
CA ARG A 168 -2.78 34.94 -1.73
C ARG A 168 -3.44 36.21 -2.23
N MET A 169 -4.76 36.35 -1.99
CA MET A 169 -5.47 37.57 -2.37
C MET A 169 -5.01 38.78 -1.58
N ARG A 170 -4.73 38.61 -0.28
CA ARG A 170 -4.22 39.68 0.58
C ARG A 170 -2.82 40.10 0.15
N ASP A 171 -1.90 39.16 -0.09
CA ASP A 171 -0.55 39.43 -0.58
C ASP A 171 -0.56 40.14 -1.95
N GLN A 172 -1.50 39.83 -2.81
CA GLN A 172 -1.67 40.42 -4.11
C GLN A 172 -2.22 41.87 -4.06
N VAL A 173 -3.12 42.12 -3.10
CA VAL A 173 -3.66 43.49 -2.84
C VAL A 173 -2.60 44.36 -2.22
N ASP A 174 -1.82 43.85 -1.26
CA ASP A 174 -0.73 44.65 -0.63
C ASP A 174 0.39 44.99 -1.61
N HIS A 175 0.73 44.05 -2.54
CA HIS A 175 1.70 44.37 -3.61
C HIS A 175 1.18 45.44 -4.57
N HIS A 176 -0.13 45.50 -4.81
CA HIS A 176 -0.72 46.52 -5.68
C HIS A 176 -0.83 47.89 -4.99
N ALA A 177 -0.99 47.90 -3.66
CA ALA A 177 -1.06 49.11 -2.85
C ALA A 177 0.31 49.78 -2.72
N ILE A 178 1.38 49.00 -2.56
CA ILE A 178 2.76 49.52 -2.42
C ILE A 178 3.26 50.09 -3.74
N GLY A 179 2.90 49.49 -4.89
CA GLY A 179 3.31 49.98 -6.23
C GLY A 179 2.67 51.32 -6.65
N ARG A 180 1.59 51.72 -5.99
CA ARG A 180 0.91 52.99 -6.27
C ARG A 180 1.50 54.18 -5.51
N ASN A 181 2.15 53.93 -4.36
CA ASN A 181 2.69 54.97 -3.49
C ASN A 181 4.14 55.41 -3.86
N GLN A 182 4.74 54.74 -4.84
CA GLN A 182 6.07 55.12 -5.36
C GLN A 182 6.05 55.93 -6.69
N ARG A 183 4.86 56.32 -7.15
CA ARG A 183 4.69 57.15 -8.38
C ARG A 183 3.94 58.48 -8.13
N ALA A 184 3.95 58.96 -6.88
CA ALA A 184 3.49 60.32 -6.56
C ALA A 184 4.66 61.20 -6.13
#